data_7a4b74318563e8d43f14f71b2de11e71
#
_entry.id   7a4b74318563e8d43f14f71b2de11e71
#
_cell.length_a   1.000
_cell.length_b   1.000
_cell.length_c   1.000
_cell.angle_alpha   90.00
_cell.angle_beta   90.00
_cell.angle_gamma   90.00
#
_symmetry.space_group_name_H-M   'P 1'
#
loop_
_entity.id
_entity.type
_entity.pdbx_description
1 polymer ?
#
loop_
_entity_poly.entity_id
_entity_poly.type
_entity_poly.pdbx_seq_one_letter_code
_entity_poly.pdbx_strand_id
1 'polypeptide(L)'
;MRTGFSHVAVSRTITSGTREWADHNVNCVEGCYNDCRYCYAKMMAKRFGRRTEKTWKNMKINSRAIGKARRKLKGRVMFPSSHDIPDMPQIKEACFTVLTELLESGNEVLVTTKPRFSVVQDMDNLFCRHRRLLQFRFTITSMDDRLLAFWEPNAPLFRERMSSLRFAFAKGYRTSVSIEPFLDYDPSLLVKTVEPYSTESIWVGKMNYIQRRNVTKEESPFYEEIRRNYELDHLREISEKLRHLPKVRFKDSIRIKLGLK
;
A
#
# COMPACT_ATOMS: atom_id res chain seq x y z
N MET A 1 52.98 -12.23 -17.32
CA MET A 1 52.16 -11.51 -16.34
C MET A 1 50.69 -11.58 -16.80
N ARG A 2 49.86 -12.38 -16.15
CA ARG A 2 48.44 -12.53 -16.44
C ARG A 2 47.69 -11.75 -15.37
N THR A 3 47.11 -10.61 -15.76
CA THR A 3 46.23 -9.81 -14.89
C THR A 3 44.82 -10.39 -14.92
N GLY A 4 44.48 -11.13 -13.85
CA GLY A 4 43.15 -11.64 -13.65
C GLY A 4 42.22 -10.53 -13.18
N PHE A 5 41.25 -10.10 -14.00
CA PHE A 5 40.12 -9.32 -13.55
C PHE A 5 39.10 -10.22 -12.89
N SER A 6 39.02 -10.16 -11.57
CA SER A 6 37.95 -10.80 -10.82
C SER A 6 36.68 -9.98 -10.98
N HIS A 7 35.74 -10.47 -11.78
CA HIS A 7 34.36 -9.97 -11.77
C HIS A 7 33.69 -10.35 -10.45
N VAL A 8 33.65 -9.44 -9.50
CA VAL A 8 32.76 -9.55 -8.36
C VAL A 8 31.33 -9.32 -8.88
N ALA A 9 30.62 -10.41 -9.10
CA ALA A 9 29.20 -10.37 -9.39
C ALA A 9 28.47 -9.93 -8.11
N VAL A 10 28.12 -8.64 -8.01
CA VAL A 10 27.22 -8.14 -6.98
C VAL A 10 25.84 -8.74 -7.27
N SER A 11 25.50 -9.81 -6.59
CA SER A 11 24.15 -10.36 -6.56
C SER A 11 23.21 -9.28 -5.98
N ARG A 12 22.55 -8.52 -6.85
CA ARG A 12 21.47 -7.64 -6.43
C ARG A 12 20.29 -8.50 -6.01
N THR A 13 20.19 -8.77 -4.73
CA THR A 13 19.00 -9.39 -4.15
C THR A 13 17.79 -8.54 -4.49
N ILE A 14 16.80 -9.13 -5.19
CA ILE A 14 15.58 -8.42 -5.56
C ILE A 14 14.88 -8.03 -4.25
N THR A 15 14.79 -6.73 -4.00
CA THR A 15 14.04 -6.21 -2.86
C THR A 15 12.55 -6.50 -3.11
N SER A 16 11.84 -7.06 -2.13
CA SER A 16 10.46 -7.51 -2.29
C SER A 16 9.56 -7.02 -1.17
N GLY A 17 8.25 -7.02 -1.43
CA GLY A 17 7.23 -6.62 -0.47
C GLY A 17 7.36 -5.16 -0.04
N THR A 18 7.22 -4.89 1.26
CA THR A 18 7.30 -3.53 1.82
C THR A 18 8.71 -2.94 1.76
N ARG A 19 9.74 -3.77 1.64
CA ARG A 19 11.14 -3.33 1.51
C ARG A 19 11.42 -2.58 0.21
N GLU A 20 10.58 -2.71 -0.81
CA GLU A 20 10.67 -1.87 -2.01
C GLU A 20 10.32 -0.41 -1.72
N TRP A 21 9.66 -0.14 -0.61
CA TRP A 21 9.09 1.16 -0.28
C TRP A 21 9.75 1.85 0.91
N ALA A 22 10.20 1.06 1.89
CA ALA A 22 10.79 1.57 3.11
C ALA A 22 11.73 0.56 3.78
N ASP A 23 12.68 1.08 4.55
CA ASP A 23 13.68 0.30 5.25
C ASP A 23 13.12 -0.29 6.56
N HIS A 24 12.14 0.39 7.13
CA HIS A 24 11.51 0.01 8.39
C HIS A 24 9.99 0.00 8.30
N ASN A 25 9.36 -0.90 9.05
CA ASN A 25 7.90 -0.98 9.20
C ASN A 25 7.52 -0.76 10.66
N VAL A 26 6.57 0.12 10.90
CA VAL A 26 5.99 0.36 12.22
C VAL A 26 4.49 0.13 12.15
N ASN A 27 3.95 -0.55 13.15
CA ASN A 27 2.52 -0.81 13.30
C ASN A 27 2.16 -0.70 14.78
N CYS A 28 0.98 -0.16 15.08
CA CYS A 28 0.49 -0.03 16.45
C CYS A 28 -0.86 -0.72 16.69
N VAL A 29 -1.38 -1.38 15.66
CA VAL A 29 -2.68 -2.07 15.73
C VAL A 29 -2.58 -3.45 15.09
N GLU A 30 -3.26 -4.41 15.66
CA GLU A 30 -3.53 -5.73 15.08
C GLU A 30 -4.95 -5.79 14.52
N GLY A 31 -5.09 -6.26 13.29
CA GLY A 31 -6.36 -6.27 12.56
C GLY A 31 -6.52 -5.03 11.70
N CYS A 32 -7.52 -5.04 10.82
CA CYS A 32 -7.81 -3.94 9.92
C CYS A 32 -9.31 -3.92 9.59
N TYR A 33 -9.95 -2.78 9.83
CA TYR A 33 -11.38 -2.61 9.58
C TYR A 33 -11.76 -2.79 8.10
N ASN A 34 -10.87 -2.39 7.18
CA ASN A 34 -11.13 -2.51 5.74
C ASN A 34 -11.41 -3.93 5.26
N ASP A 35 -10.94 -4.93 5.99
CA ASP A 35 -11.21 -6.36 5.78
C ASP A 35 -11.04 -6.86 4.33
N CYS A 36 -10.07 -6.32 3.62
CA CYS A 36 -9.83 -6.66 2.22
C CYS A 36 -9.68 -8.17 2.01
N ARG A 37 -10.33 -8.72 0.97
CA ARG A 37 -10.35 -10.17 0.67
C ARG A 37 -8.98 -10.72 0.29
N TYR A 38 -8.10 -9.90 -0.25
CA TYR A 38 -6.75 -10.25 -0.67
C TYR A 38 -5.66 -9.90 0.35
N CYS A 39 -6.01 -9.47 1.57
CA CYS A 39 -5.08 -8.88 2.53
C CYS A 39 -3.97 -9.85 2.96
N TYR A 40 -2.73 -9.53 2.62
CA TYR A 40 -1.54 -10.28 3.06
C TYR A 40 -1.42 -10.31 4.59
N ALA A 41 -1.59 -9.16 5.25
CA ALA A 41 -1.47 -9.06 6.70
C ALA A 41 -2.51 -9.94 7.43
N LYS A 42 -3.73 -10.02 6.90
CA LYS A 42 -4.79 -10.93 7.38
C LYS A 42 -4.36 -12.39 7.26
N MET A 43 -3.81 -12.78 6.11
CA MET A 43 -3.35 -14.15 5.89
C MET A 43 -2.20 -14.51 6.83
N MET A 44 -1.24 -13.61 7.02
CA MET A 44 -0.12 -13.83 7.96
C MET A 44 -0.61 -13.89 9.41
N ALA A 45 -1.54 -13.03 9.81
CA ALA A 45 -2.12 -13.08 11.16
C ALA A 45 -2.86 -14.40 11.42
N LYS A 46 -3.58 -14.91 10.43
CA LYS A 46 -4.25 -16.23 10.50
C LYS A 46 -3.23 -17.37 10.58
N ARG A 47 -2.22 -17.36 9.71
CA ARG A 47 -1.17 -18.39 9.67
C ARG A 47 -0.43 -18.53 11.01
N PHE A 48 -0.20 -17.42 11.69
CA PHE A 48 0.48 -17.40 12.99
C PHE A 48 -0.47 -17.42 14.20
N GLY A 49 -1.74 -17.72 14.01
CA GLY A 49 -2.72 -17.84 15.08
C GLY A 49 -3.04 -16.56 15.87
N ARG A 50 -2.60 -15.39 15.35
CA ARG A 50 -2.83 -14.09 16.02
C ARG A 50 -4.25 -13.58 15.87
N ARG A 51 -4.89 -13.89 14.75
CA ARG A 51 -6.27 -13.49 14.40
C ARG A 51 -6.96 -14.58 13.59
N THR A 52 -8.29 -14.58 13.63
CA THR A 52 -9.14 -15.42 12.79
C THR A 52 -9.79 -14.58 11.69
N GLU A 53 -10.45 -15.22 10.72
CA GLU A 53 -11.27 -14.53 9.72
C GLU A 53 -12.31 -13.61 10.39
N LYS A 54 -13.01 -14.12 11.38
CA LYS A 54 -14.08 -13.40 12.09
C LYS A 54 -13.57 -12.22 12.93
N THR A 55 -12.35 -12.31 13.46
CA THR A 55 -11.78 -11.28 14.37
C THR A 55 -10.86 -10.30 13.69
N TRP A 56 -10.53 -10.48 12.40
CA TRP A 56 -9.60 -9.61 11.69
C TRP A 56 -10.03 -8.14 11.63
N LYS A 57 -11.32 -7.89 11.33
CA LYS A 57 -11.86 -6.53 11.27
C LYS A 57 -11.94 -5.82 12.62
N ASN A 58 -11.88 -6.58 13.73
CA ASN A 58 -11.90 -6.02 15.09
C ASN A 58 -10.48 -5.57 15.45
N MET A 59 -10.21 -4.31 15.26
CA MET A 59 -8.88 -3.72 15.48
C MET A 59 -8.55 -3.68 16.98
N LYS A 60 -7.32 -4.11 17.33
CA LYS A 60 -6.82 -4.09 18.72
C LYS A 60 -5.53 -3.29 18.78
N ILE A 61 -5.54 -2.26 19.61
CA ILE A 61 -4.36 -1.43 19.86
C ILE A 61 -3.29 -2.27 20.58
N ASN A 62 -2.06 -2.18 20.10
CA ASN A 62 -0.89 -2.72 20.76
C ASN A 62 -0.27 -1.61 21.66
N SER A 63 -0.67 -1.59 22.91
CA SER A 63 -0.20 -0.57 23.87
C SER A 63 1.33 -0.51 24.01
N ARG A 64 2.03 -1.65 23.76
CA ARG A 64 3.50 -1.67 23.79
C ARG A 64 4.14 -0.91 22.64
N ALA A 65 3.39 -0.60 21.58
CA ALA A 65 3.88 0.14 20.41
C ALA A 65 3.65 1.65 20.52
N ILE A 66 2.91 2.12 21.52
CA ILE A 66 2.49 3.51 21.72
C ILE A 66 3.23 4.07 22.95
N GLY A 67 3.45 5.39 22.99
CA GLY A 67 4.08 6.07 24.12
C GLY A 67 5.56 5.71 24.27
N LYS A 68 6.25 5.39 23.17
CA LYS A 68 7.67 5.06 23.18
C LYS A 68 8.51 6.24 22.69
N ALA A 69 9.55 6.56 23.44
CA ALA A 69 10.61 7.39 22.90
C ALA A 69 11.20 6.70 21.67
N ARG A 70 11.04 7.31 20.51
CA ARG A 70 11.61 6.81 19.26
C ARG A 70 12.90 7.52 18.95
N ARG A 71 13.81 6.81 18.29
CA ARG A 71 15.04 7.41 17.76
C ARG A 71 14.89 7.62 16.25
N LYS A 72 15.70 8.51 15.71
CA LYS A 72 15.86 8.62 14.26
C LYS A 72 16.45 7.32 13.71
N LEU A 73 15.80 6.75 12.72
CA LEU A 73 16.22 5.53 12.00
C LEU A 73 16.93 5.94 10.71
N LYS A 74 17.83 5.10 10.23
CA LYS A 74 18.44 5.28 8.91
C LYS A 74 17.45 4.82 7.84
N GLY A 75 17.16 5.69 6.87
CA GLY A 75 16.21 5.40 5.80
C GLY A 75 14.76 5.74 6.16
N ARG A 76 13.84 5.25 5.37
CA ARG A 76 12.41 5.58 5.43
C ARG A 76 11.66 4.60 6.31
N VAL A 77 10.71 5.11 7.08
CA VAL A 77 9.78 4.31 7.90
C VAL A 77 8.41 4.27 7.23
N MET A 78 7.89 3.07 6.94
CA MET A 78 6.51 2.87 6.51
C MET A 78 5.59 2.72 7.72
N PHE A 79 4.54 3.52 7.76
CA PHE A 79 3.52 3.46 8.81
C PHE A 79 2.13 3.74 8.21
N PRO A 80 1.13 2.89 8.49
CA PRO A 80 1.27 1.50 8.91
C PRO A 80 1.56 0.57 7.71
N SER A 81 1.99 -0.66 7.95
CA SER A 81 2.20 -1.66 6.89
C SER A 81 1.25 -2.85 6.95
N SER A 82 0.57 -3.06 8.07
CA SER A 82 -0.29 -4.23 8.29
C SER A 82 -1.74 -3.90 8.67
N HIS A 83 -2.06 -2.65 8.86
CA HIS A 83 -3.42 -2.15 9.13
C HIS A 83 -3.63 -0.84 8.38
N ASP A 84 -4.84 -0.31 8.42
CA ASP A 84 -5.14 1.03 7.92
C ASP A 84 -5.44 1.98 9.10
N ILE A 85 -5.65 3.26 8.80
CA ILE A 85 -6.02 4.29 9.78
C ILE A 85 -7.49 4.66 9.54
N PRO A 86 -8.43 3.98 10.21
CA PRO A 86 -9.86 4.29 10.08
C PRO A 86 -10.22 5.55 10.85
N ASP A 87 -11.38 6.13 10.53
CA ASP A 87 -11.97 7.22 11.32
C ASP A 87 -12.71 6.67 12.55
N MET A 88 -11.97 5.95 13.39
CA MET A 88 -12.41 5.41 14.68
C MET A 88 -11.60 6.10 15.77
N PRO A 89 -12.22 6.89 16.69
CA PRO A 89 -11.49 7.80 17.56
C PRO A 89 -10.28 7.18 18.26
N GLN A 90 -10.46 6.07 18.97
CA GLN A 90 -9.38 5.43 19.72
C GLN A 90 -8.25 4.90 18.83
N ILE A 91 -8.58 4.30 17.67
CA ILE A 91 -7.60 3.76 16.73
C ILE A 91 -6.84 4.91 16.03
N LYS A 92 -7.57 5.95 15.64
CA LYS A 92 -7.00 7.15 15.02
C LYS A 92 -6.02 7.85 15.97
N GLU A 93 -6.42 8.04 17.22
CA GLU A 93 -5.57 8.63 18.26
C GLU A 93 -4.29 7.82 18.48
N ALA A 94 -4.40 6.51 18.62
CA ALA A 94 -3.23 5.63 18.75
C ALA A 94 -2.28 5.73 17.56
N CYS A 95 -2.82 5.79 16.33
CA CYS A 95 -2.02 5.96 15.11
C CYS A 95 -1.35 7.34 15.07
N PHE A 96 -2.06 8.38 15.45
CA PHE A 96 -1.52 9.75 15.46
C PHE A 96 -0.45 9.95 16.51
N THR A 97 -0.60 9.33 17.70
CA THR A 97 0.47 9.30 18.72
C THR A 97 1.76 8.70 18.14
N VAL A 98 1.68 7.57 17.48
CA VAL A 98 2.86 6.92 16.86
C VAL A 98 3.43 7.75 15.71
N LEU A 99 2.59 8.41 14.89
CA LEU A 99 3.05 9.34 13.86
C LEU A 99 3.79 10.54 14.46
N THR A 100 3.25 11.14 15.53
CA THR A 100 3.90 12.21 16.28
C THR A 100 5.29 11.79 16.75
N GLU A 101 5.38 10.65 17.45
CA GLU A 101 6.64 10.10 17.95
C GLU A 101 7.68 9.89 16.84
N LEU A 102 7.26 9.39 15.68
CA LEU A 102 8.14 9.18 14.53
C LEU A 102 8.62 10.49 13.92
N LEU A 103 7.72 11.44 13.71
CA LEU A 103 8.02 12.72 13.05
C LEU A 103 8.85 13.64 13.94
N GLU A 104 8.56 13.71 15.24
CA GLU A 104 9.33 14.49 16.22
C GLU A 104 10.75 13.95 16.40
N SER A 105 10.95 12.65 16.23
CA SER A 105 12.29 12.05 16.20
C SER A 105 13.02 12.28 14.87
N GLY A 106 12.47 13.04 13.93
CA GLY A 106 13.08 13.39 12.65
C GLY A 106 13.11 12.26 11.64
N ASN A 107 12.24 11.24 11.76
CA ASN A 107 12.14 10.16 10.77
C ASN A 107 11.41 10.62 9.52
N GLU A 108 11.86 10.16 8.35
CA GLU A 108 11.07 10.21 7.12
C GLU A 108 10.01 9.13 7.16
N VAL A 109 8.73 9.52 7.14
CA VAL A 109 7.61 8.60 7.27
C VAL A 109 6.83 8.52 5.96
N LEU A 110 6.65 7.28 5.47
CA LEU A 110 5.75 6.93 4.37
C LEU A 110 4.43 6.42 4.97
N VAL A 111 3.41 7.25 4.95
CA VAL A 111 2.06 6.83 5.34
C VAL A 111 1.39 6.11 4.19
N THR A 112 1.05 4.82 4.40
CA THR A 112 0.37 3.99 3.40
C THR A 112 -1.03 3.69 3.87
N THR A 113 -2.03 4.08 3.10
CA THR A 113 -3.44 3.96 3.50
C THR A 113 -4.37 3.87 2.29
N LYS A 114 -5.54 3.26 2.48
CA LYS A 114 -6.75 3.49 1.69
C LYS A 114 -7.47 4.68 2.34
N PRO A 115 -7.26 5.90 1.85
CA PRO A 115 -7.46 7.09 2.66
C PRO A 115 -8.95 7.38 2.90
N ARG A 116 -9.30 7.64 4.16
CA ARG A 116 -10.50 8.38 4.52
C ARG A 116 -10.20 9.86 4.51
N PHE A 117 -11.03 10.61 3.84
CA PHE A 117 -10.75 12.04 3.59
C PHE A 117 -10.64 12.84 4.91
N SER A 118 -11.55 12.60 5.86
CA SER A 118 -11.50 13.20 7.20
C SER A 118 -10.17 12.94 7.92
N VAL A 119 -9.68 11.69 7.87
CA VAL A 119 -8.41 11.31 8.51
C VAL A 119 -7.22 12.03 7.88
N VAL A 120 -7.22 12.21 6.54
CA VAL A 120 -6.16 12.96 5.85
C VAL A 120 -6.19 14.44 6.20
N GLN A 121 -7.39 15.03 6.37
CA GLN A 121 -7.54 16.41 6.85
C GLN A 121 -7.02 16.56 8.29
N ASP A 122 -7.35 15.63 9.17
CA ASP A 122 -6.84 15.62 10.55
C ASP A 122 -5.31 15.49 10.59
N MET A 123 -4.73 14.67 9.69
CA MET A 123 -3.27 14.57 9.54
C MET A 123 -2.65 15.89 9.08
N ASP A 124 -3.26 16.62 8.14
CA ASP A 124 -2.78 17.94 7.74
C ASP A 124 -2.82 18.93 8.90
N ASN A 125 -3.92 18.97 9.64
CA ASN A 125 -4.08 19.86 10.80
C ASN A 125 -2.98 19.64 11.86
N LEU A 126 -2.62 18.38 12.12
CA LEU A 126 -1.67 18.03 13.17
C LEU A 126 -0.20 18.03 12.71
N PHE A 127 0.05 17.64 11.46
CA PHE A 127 1.40 17.34 10.99
C PHE A 127 1.89 18.26 9.87
N CYS A 128 1.18 19.34 9.51
CA CYS A 128 1.60 20.27 8.45
C CYS A 128 3.01 20.83 8.65
N ARG A 129 3.46 21.04 9.88
CA ARG A 129 4.83 21.47 10.22
C ARG A 129 5.90 20.42 9.86
N HIS A 130 5.51 19.13 9.80
CA HIS A 130 6.39 18.01 9.44
C HIS A 130 6.25 17.59 7.98
N ARG A 131 5.63 18.39 7.12
CA ARG A 131 5.33 18.06 5.70
C ARG A 131 6.53 17.54 4.93
N ARG A 132 7.74 18.04 5.22
CA ARG A 132 8.98 17.58 4.55
C ARG A 132 9.38 16.15 4.92
N LEU A 133 8.98 15.69 6.10
CA LEU A 133 9.26 14.34 6.61
C LEU A 133 8.14 13.34 6.28
N LEU A 134 6.94 13.83 5.94
CA LEU A 134 5.75 13.04 5.71
C LEU A 134 5.48 12.89 4.21
N GLN A 135 5.41 11.66 3.76
CA GLN A 135 4.96 11.30 2.41
C GLN A 135 3.71 10.46 2.50
N PHE A 136 2.70 10.76 1.70
CA PHE A 136 1.53 9.91 1.53
C PHE A 136 1.70 8.94 0.37
N ARG A 137 1.34 7.68 0.59
CA ARG A 137 1.09 6.68 -0.45
C ARG A 137 -0.33 6.19 -0.34
N PHE A 138 -1.18 6.70 -1.20
CA PHE A 138 -2.57 6.28 -1.22
C PHE A 138 -2.76 5.03 -2.06
N THR A 139 -3.42 4.03 -1.48
CA THR A 139 -3.80 2.81 -2.20
C THR A 139 -5.12 3.05 -2.91
N ILE A 140 -5.07 3.10 -4.24
CA ILE A 140 -6.22 3.28 -5.14
C ILE A 140 -6.16 2.15 -6.16
N THR A 141 -6.99 1.14 -5.98
CA THR A 141 -6.85 -0.16 -6.66
C THR A 141 -7.75 -0.32 -7.87
N SER A 142 -8.78 0.53 -8.01
CA SER A 142 -9.74 0.56 -9.11
C SER A 142 -10.46 1.91 -9.18
N MET A 143 -11.03 2.20 -10.33
CA MET A 143 -12.03 3.25 -10.54
C MET A 143 -13.47 2.72 -10.47
N ASP A 144 -13.66 1.40 -10.50
CA ASP A 144 -14.96 0.74 -10.39
C ASP A 144 -15.30 0.47 -8.91
N ASP A 145 -16.28 1.21 -8.40
CA ASP A 145 -16.75 1.08 -7.02
C ASP A 145 -17.37 -0.31 -6.74
N ARG A 146 -17.87 -1.04 -7.75
CA ARG A 146 -18.34 -2.42 -7.62
C ARG A 146 -17.17 -3.36 -7.26
N LEU A 147 -16.03 -3.21 -7.94
CA LEU A 147 -14.82 -3.98 -7.63
C LEU A 147 -14.28 -3.60 -6.25
N LEU A 148 -14.27 -2.31 -5.91
CA LEU A 148 -13.83 -1.84 -4.59
C LEU A 148 -14.72 -2.40 -3.48
N ALA A 149 -16.04 -2.34 -3.63
CA ALA A 149 -16.99 -2.87 -2.62
C ALA A 149 -16.83 -4.38 -2.41
N PHE A 150 -16.54 -5.13 -3.47
CA PHE A 150 -16.31 -6.57 -3.35
C PHE A 150 -14.96 -6.90 -2.70
N TRP A 151 -13.88 -6.33 -3.22
CA TRP A 151 -12.52 -6.68 -2.78
C TRP A 151 -12.10 -6.02 -1.47
N GLU A 152 -12.67 -4.85 -1.14
CA GLU A 152 -12.27 -3.98 -0.04
C GLU A 152 -13.51 -3.44 0.72
N PRO A 153 -14.34 -4.33 1.30
CA PRO A 153 -15.74 -4.06 1.66
C PRO A 153 -15.97 -2.90 2.63
N ASN A 154 -14.98 -2.54 3.45
CA ASN A 154 -15.11 -1.45 4.41
C ASN A 154 -14.11 -0.29 4.13
N ALA A 155 -13.41 -0.34 3.01
CA ALA A 155 -12.52 0.76 2.60
C ALA A 155 -13.31 1.86 1.87
N PRO A 156 -12.80 3.10 1.83
CA PRO A 156 -13.40 4.16 1.04
C PRO A 156 -13.50 3.80 -0.44
N LEU A 157 -14.51 4.33 -1.12
CA LEU A 157 -14.68 4.17 -2.56
C LEU A 157 -13.76 5.14 -3.34
N PHE A 158 -13.72 5.02 -4.66
CA PHE A 158 -12.77 5.72 -5.53
C PHE A 158 -12.79 7.24 -5.32
N ARG A 159 -13.96 7.87 -5.30
CA ARG A 159 -14.10 9.32 -5.17
C ARG A 159 -13.44 9.86 -3.91
N GLU A 160 -13.62 9.20 -2.77
CA GLU A 160 -13.03 9.63 -1.49
C GLU A 160 -11.50 9.52 -1.50
N ARG A 161 -10.96 8.44 -2.08
CA ARG A 161 -9.51 8.26 -2.24
C ARG A 161 -8.90 9.32 -3.14
N MET A 162 -9.57 9.65 -4.24
CA MET A 162 -9.14 10.72 -5.14
C MET A 162 -9.21 12.10 -4.50
N SER A 163 -10.24 12.39 -3.71
CA SER A 163 -10.34 13.64 -2.95
C SER A 163 -9.18 13.77 -1.96
N SER A 164 -8.82 12.69 -1.29
CA SER A 164 -7.67 12.63 -0.39
C SER A 164 -6.34 12.88 -1.09
N LEU A 165 -6.14 12.27 -2.28
CA LEU A 165 -4.93 12.47 -3.08
C LEU A 165 -4.80 13.92 -3.55
N ARG A 166 -5.87 14.48 -4.12
CA ARG A 166 -5.91 15.88 -4.56
C ARG A 166 -5.65 16.86 -3.42
N PHE A 167 -6.26 16.61 -2.27
CA PHE A 167 -6.07 17.44 -1.08
C PHE A 167 -4.62 17.42 -0.62
N ALA A 168 -4.01 16.24 -0.42
CA ALA A 168 -2.63 16.12 0.01
C ALA A 168 -1.66 16.77 -0.99
N PHE A 169 -1.91 16.61 -2.30
CA PHE A 169 -1.14 17.27 -3.36
C PHE A 169 -1.27 18.80 -3.26
N ALA A 170 -2.49 19.33 -3.16
CA ALA A 170 -2.74 20.77 -3.04
C ALA A 170 -2.11 21.39 -1.79
N LYS A 171 -2.00 20.60 -0.70
CA LYS A 171 -1.31 20.99 0.53
C LYS A 171 0.22 20.89 0.44
N GLY A 172 0.76 20.45 -0.70
CA GLY A 172 2.20 20.38 -0.96
C GLY A 172 2.92 19.21 -0.27
N TYR A 173 2.21 18.14 0.07
CA TYR A 173 2.84 16.89 0.53
C TYR A 173 3.49 16.13 -0.64
N ARG A 174 4.53 15.37 -0.33
CA ARG A 174 4.98 14.32 -1.26
C ARG A 174 3.91 13.25 -1.35
N THR A 175 3.44 12.98 -2.57
CA THR A 175 2.36 12.03 -2.84
C THR A 175 2.82 10.92 -3.77
N SER A 176 2.37 9.73 -3.51
CA SER A 176 2.52 8.56 -4.39
C SER A 176 1.25 7.71 -4.35
N VAL A 177 1.07 6.87 -5.36
CA VAL A 177 -0.10 6.00 -5.43
C VAL A 177 0.36 4.55 -5.53
N SER A 178 -0.32 3.67 -4.81
CA SER A 178 -0.21 2.22 -4.93
C SER A 178 -1.48 1.67 -5.59
N ILE A 179 -1.33 1.16 -6.79
CA ILE A 179 -2.35 0.39 -7.52
C ILE A 179 -1.99 -1.10 -7.33
N GLU A 180 -1.99 -1.54 -6.07
CA GLU A 180 -1.62 -2.91 -5.69
C GLU A 180 -2.60 -3.49 -4.65
N PRO A 181 -3.33 -4.51 -5.07
CA PRO A 181 -3.41 -5.04 -6.43
C PRO A 181 -4.21 -4.12 -7.36
N PHE A 182 -3.88 -4.05 -8.66
CA PHE A 182 -4.81 -3.47 -9.61
C PHE A 182 -6.00 -4.42 -9.80
N LEU A 183 -7.21 -3.86 -9.74
CA LEU A 183 -8.46 -4.65 -9.83
C LEU A 183 -9.14 -4.49 -11.19
N ASP A 184 -8.96 -3.35 -11.84
CA ASP A 184 -9.45 -3.10 -13.20
C ASP A 184 -8.75 -4.04 -14.19
N TYR A 185 -9.42 -4.38 -15.29
CA TYR A 185 -8.79 -5.16 -16.35
C TYR A 185 -7.55 -4.43 -16.90
N ASP A 186 -7.66 -3.15 -17.22
CA ASP A 186 -6.53 -2.30 -17.64
C ASP A 186 -6.38 -1.10 -16.69
N PRO A 187 -5.32 -1.03 -15.88
CA PRO A 187 -5.10 0.06 -14.94
C PRO A 187 -4.62 1.37 -15.59
N SER A 188 -4.46 1.42 -16.92
CA SER A 188 -3.88 2.58 -17.63
C SER A 188 -4.68 3.86 -17.43
N LEU A 189 -6.00 3.78 -17.39
CA LEU A 189 -6.86 4.94 -17.15
C LEU A 189 -6.69 5.45 -15.72
N LEU A 190 -6.65 4.55 -14.74
CA LEU A 190 -6.39 4.91 -13.34
C LEU A 190 -5.01 5.56 -13.19
N VAL A 191 -3.96 5.00 -13.81
CA VAL A 191 -2.62 5.59 -13.80
C VAL A 191 -2.63 7.02 -14.34
N LYS A 192 -3.25 7.26 -15.49
CA LYS A 192 -3.40 8.60 -16.08
C LYS A 192 -4.18 9.55 -15.18
N THR A 193 -5.20 9.06 -14.48
CA THR A 193 -6.05 9.86 -13.60
C THR A 193 -5.32 10.31 -12.33
N VAL A 194 -4.44 9.48 -11.77
CA VAL A 194 -3.71 9.81 -10.53
C VAL A 194 -2.36 10.48 -10.78
N GLU A 195 -1.82 10.36 -11.99
CA GLU A 195 -0.48 10.87 -12.33
C GLU A 195 -0.29 12.37 -12.07
N PRO A 196 -1.23 13.28 -12.41
CA PRO A 196 -1.08 14.71 -12.15
C PRO A 196 -0.94 15.07 -10.66
N TYR A 197 -1.45 14.22 -9.78
CA TYR A 197 -1.44 14.42 -8.32
C TYR A 197 -0.39 13.59 -7.60
N SER A 198 0.45 12.85 -8.33
CA SER A 198 1.52 12.03 -7.79
C SER A 198 2.86 12.74 -7.99
N THR A 199 3.48 13.22 -6.92
CA THR A 199 4.79 13.91 -7.00
C THR A 199 5.94 12.93 -7.11
N GLU A 200 5.77 11.68 -6.66
CA GLU A 200 6.81 10.66 -6.56
C GLU A 200 6.55 9.52 -7.56
N SER A 201 5.94 8.44 -7.12
CA SER A 201 5.79 7.22 -7.90
C SER A 201 4.38 6.64 -7.87
N ILE A 202 4.03 5.93 -8.94
CA ILE A 202 2.80 5.16 -9.08
C ILE A 202 3.21 3.68 -9.18
N TRP A 203 2.88 2.90 -8.17
CA TRP A 203 3.23 1.50 -8.10
C TRP A 203 2.10 0.63 -8.59
N VAL A 204 2.36 -0.20 -9.58
CA VAL A 204 1.40 -1.14 -10.16
C VAL A 204 1.81 -2.56 -9.77
N GLY A 205 0.91 -3.29 -9.14
CA GLY A 205 1.15 -4.66 -8.68
C GLY A 205 -0.07 -5.56 -8.84
N LYS A 206 0.17 -6.87 -8.92
CA LYS A 206 -0.89 -7.87 -8.96
C LYS A 206 -1.22 -8.40 -7.55
N MET A 207 -2.38 -8.98 -7.41
CA MET A 207 -2.77 -9.71 -6.20
C MET A 207 -1.88 -10.94 -6.00
N ASN A 208 -1.29 -11.07 -4.81
CA ASN A 208 -0.41 -12.19 -4.50
C ASN A 208 -1.17 -13.45 -4.11
N TYR A 209 -2.31 -13.30 -3.44
CA TYR A 209 -3.10 -14.41 -2.93
C TYR A 209 -4.52 -14.32 -3.46
N ILE A 210 -4.85 -15.19 -4.42
CA ILE A 210 -6.19 -15.33 -4.97
C ILE A 210 -6.78 -16.62 -4.41
N GLN A 211 -7.87 -16.50 -3.67
CA GLN A 211 -8.57 -17.65 -3.10
C GLN A 211 -9.03 -18.61 -4.20
N ARG A 212 -8.83 -19.90 -4.00
CA ARG A 212 -9.19 -20.97 -4.97
C ARG A 212 -10.29 -21.88 -4.48
N ARG A 213 -10.54 -21.93 -3.17
CA ARG A 213 -11.53 -22.80 -2.52
C ARG A 213 -12.53 -21.94 -1.75
N ASN A 214 -13.72 -22.48 -1.54
CA ASN A 214 -14.80 -21.81 -0.78
C ASN A 214 -15.20 -20.45 -1.38
N VAL A 215 -15.23 -20.36 -2.71
CA VAL A 215 -15.78 -19.23 -3.47
C VAL A 215 -17.22 -19.60 -3.83
N THR A 216 -18.17 -18.73 -3.50
CA THR A 216 -19.58 -18.96 -3.85
C THR A 216 -19.81 -18.72 -5.35
N LYS A 217 -21.00 -19.13 -5.84
CA LYS A 217 -21.36 -18.88 -7.26
C LYS A 217 -21.43 -17.40 -7.59
N GLU A 218 -21.92 -16.59 -6.65
CA GLU A 218 -22.04 -15.13 -6.79
C GLU A 218 -20.69 -14.43 -6.79
N GLU A 219 -19.72 -14.99 -6.09
CA GLU A 219 -18.36 -14.46 -6.00
C GLU A 219 -17.47 -14.90 -7.18
N SER A 220 -17.77 -16.06 -7.80
CA SER A 220 -16.94 -16.68 -8.85
C SER A 220 -16.57 -15.72 -9.97
N PRO A 221 -17.47 -14.87 -10.51
CA PRO A 221 -17.14 -13.93 -11.58
C PRO A 221 -15.99 -12.99 -11.23
N PHE A 222 -15.96 -12.46 -10.01
CA PHE A 222 -14.87 -11.57 -9.55
C PHE A 222 -13.52 -12.29 -9.48
N TYR A 223 -13.53 -13.54 -9.01
CA TYR A 223 -12.31 -14.33 -8.93
C TYR A 223 -11.81 -14.80 -10.30
N GLU A 224 -12.70 -15.04 -11.24
CA GLU A 224 -12.35 -15.37 -12.63
C GLU A 224 -11.80 -14.16 -13.37
N GLU A 225 -12.45 -13.00 -13.21
CA GLU A 225 -11.99 -11.73 -13.77
C GLU A 225 -10.57 -11.41 -13.29
N ILE A 226 -10.31 -11.45 -11.97
CA ILE A 226 -8.99 -11.11 -11.43
C ILE A 226 -7.91 -12.12 -11.85
N ARG A 227 -8.24 -13.38 -12.10
CA ARG A 227 -7.28 -14.36 -12.64
C ARG A 227 -6.90 -14.03 -14.07
N ARG A 228 -7.88 -13.65 -14.92
CA ARG A 228 -7.64 -13.19 -16.30
C ARG A 228 -6.78 -11.94 -16.33
N ASN A 229 -7.04 -10.98 -15.46
CA ASN A 229 -6.25 -9.74 -15.36
C ASN A 229 -4.76 -10.01 -15.09
N TYR A 230 -4.42 -11.18 -14.53
CA TYR A 230 -3.05 -11.54 -14.19
C TYR A 230 -2.48 -12.68 -15.04
N GLU A 231 -3.06 -12.98 -16.18
CA GLU A 231 -2.46 -13.84 -17.18
C GLU A 231 -1.17 -13.22 -17.73
N LEU A 232 -0.24 -14.06 -18.13
CA LEU A 232 1.12 -13.61 -18.45
C LEU A 232 1.13 -12.61 -19.62
N ASP A 233 0.39 -12.92 -20.67
CA ASP A 233 0.35 -12.10 -21.88
C ASP A 233 -0.33 -10.76 -21.60
N HIS A 234 -1.41 -10.77 -20.82
CA HIS A 234 -2.06 -9.54 -20.40
C HIS A 234 -1.16 -8.64 -19.52
N LEU A 235 -0.39 -9.24 -18.61
CA LEU A 235 0.60 -8.48 -17.82
C LEU A 235 1.73 -7.91 -18.70
N ARG A 236 2.12 -8.61 -19.77
CA ARG A 236 3.08 -8.07 -20.76
C ARG A 236 2.52 -6.82 -21.45
N GLU A 237 1.28 -6.90 -21.96
CA GLU A 237 0.59 -5.76 -22.58
C GLU A 237 0.51 -4.56 -21.65
N ILE A 238 0.09 -4.75 -20.39
CA ILE A 238 0.05 -3.69 -19.38
C ILE A 238 1.45 -3.12 -19.14
N SER A 239 2.45 -3.97 -19.02
CA SER A 239 3.83 -3.55 -18.82
C SER A 239 4.33 -2.69 -19.99
N GLU A 240 4.06 -3.08 -21.23
CA GLU A 240 4.43 -2.33 -22.41
C GLU A 240 3.73 -0.98 -22.49
N LYS A 241 2.43 -0.92 -22.17
CA LYS A 241 1.64 0.31 -22.15
C LYS A 241 2.14 1.31 -21.11
N LEU A 242 2.66 0.85 -19.98
CA LEU A 242 2.92 1.70 -18.82
C LEU A 242 4.42 1.97 -18.55
N ARG A 243 5.34 1.13 -19.02
CA ARG A 243 6.78 1.22 -18.70
C ARG A 243 7.47 2.51 -19.13
N HIS A 244 6.91 3.20 -20.13
CA HIS A 244 7.45 4.47 -20.62
C HIS A 244 7.06 5.68 -19.76
N LEU A 245 6.11 5.52 -18.83
CA LEU A 245 5.68 6.58 -17.94
C LEU A 245 6.69 6.75 -16.79
N PRO A 246 7.30 7.91 -16.60
CA PRO A 246 8.46 8.08 -15.74
C PRO A 246 8.18 7.84 -14.25
N LYS A 247 6.93 8.05 -13.81
CA LYS A 247 6.51 7.82 -12.43
C LYS A 247 6.07 6.38 -12.14
N VAL A 248 5.81 5.57 -13.17
CA VAL A 248 5.33 4.20 -12.99
C VAL A 248 6.46 3.27 -12.55
N ARG A 249 6.13 2.41 -11.61
CA ARG A 249 7.00 1.34 -11.10
C ARG A 249 6.18 0.06 -10.99
N PHE A 250 6.72 -1.04 -11.48
CA PHE A 250 6.09 -2.36 -11.29
C PHE A 250 6.60 -3.00 -10.01
N LYS A 251 5.67 -3.54 -9.23
CA LYS A 251 5.99 -4.31 -8.03
C LYS A 251 6.68 -5.63 -8.38
N ASP A 252 7.42 -6.16 -7.39
CA ASP A 252 8.02 -7.49 -7.45
C ASP A 252 7.04 -8.56 -7.93
N SER A 253 5.78 -8.46 -7.51
CA SER A 253 4.70 -9.38 -7.89
C SER A 253 4.48 -9.47 -9.42
N ILE A 254 4.66 -8.37 -10.17
CA ILE A 254 4.61 -8.34 -11.63
C ILE A 254 5.99 -8.66 -12.21
N ARG A 255 7.05 -8.01 -11.72
CA ARG A 255 8.41 -8.19 -12.25
C ARG A 255 8.84 -9.64 -12.24
N ILE A 256 8.62 -10.36 -11.13
CA ILE A 256 8.94 -11.79 -11.00
C ILE A 256 8.15 -12.60 -12.03
N LYS A 257 6.84 -12.34 -12.19
CA LYS A 257 6.00 -13.08 -13.14
C LYS A 257 6.39 -12.83 -14.59
N LEU A 258 6.91 -11.64 -14.91
CA LEU A 258 7.40 -11.28 -16.24
C LEU A 258 8.88 -11.64 -16.48
N GLY A 259 9.59 -12.15 -15.47
CA GLY A 259 11.04 -12.42 -15.57
C GLY A 259 11.89 -11.14 -15.66
N LEU A 260 11.35 -9.99 -15.23
CA LEU A 260 12.08 -8.72 -15.21
C LEU A 260 12.96 -8.63 -13.96
N LYS A 261 14.20 -8.18 -14.15
CA LYS A 261 15.18 -7.96 -13.06
C LYS A 261 14.93 -6.66 -12.30
#